data_71ac005cf3f627053d6bd60c5e66f4ff
#
_entry.id   71ac005cf3f627053d6bd60c5e66f4ff
#
_cell.length_a   1.000
_cell.length_b   1.000
_cell.length_c   1.000
_cell.angle_alpha   90.00
_cell.angle_beta   90.00
_cell.angle_gamma   90.00
#
_symmetry.space_group_name_H-M   'P 1'
#
loop_
_entity.id
_entity.type
_entity.pdbx_description
1 polymer ?
#
loop_
_entity_poly.entity_id
_entity_poly.type
_entity_poly.pdbx_seq_one_letter_code
_entity_poly.pdbx_strand_id
1 'polypeptide(L)'
;MNKKANAGLKIICLNRKASFDYFFEDLIEAGIVLNGSEIKSVREGKINIADAYAVEKNGEIVLINSHIARYKQASISNHNPTDERKLLLNKREINKLIGKMQRDGFTIVPTKMYFKNGKAKIEIALAKGKKHYDKRATKKDRDWNRDKARYIRKSS
;
A
#
# COMPACT_ATOMS: atom_id res chain seq x y z
N MET A 1 19.94 -8.19 10.40
CA MET A 1 19.24 -7.87 9.13
C MET A 1 19.94 -8.55 7.97
N ASN A 2 19.24 -9.40 7.31
CA ASN A 2 19.78 -10.13 6.17
C ASN A 2 19.78 -9.22 4.92
N LYS A 3 20.93 -8.70 4.55
CA LYS A 3 21.10 -7.88 3.33
C LYS A 3 20.65 -8.62 2.06
N LYS A 4 20.64 -9.95 2.09
CA LYS A 4 20.16 -10.77 0.97
C LYS A 4 18.64 -10.74 0.79
N ALA A 5 17.84 -10.47 1.84
CA ALA A 5 16.37 -10.44 1.76
C ALA A 5 15.84 -9.23 0.99
N ASN A 6 16.65 -8.16 0.90
CA ASN A 6 16.28 -6.94 0.17
C ASN A 6 16.92 -6.84 -1.22
N ALA A 7 17.73 -7.84 -1.61
CA ALA A 7 18.31 -7.88 -2.94
C ALA A 7 17.20 -8.07 -3.99
N GLY A 8 17.12 -7.16 -4.97
CA GLY A 8 16.08 -7.17 -5.99
C GLY A 8 14.77 -6.47 -5.60
N LEU A 9 14.70 -5.84 -4.44
CA LEU A 9 13.54 -5.07 -3.99
C LEU A 9 13.71 -3.59 -4.37
N LYS A 10 12.73 -3.04 -5.07
CA LYS A 10 12.68 -1.62 -5.42
C LYS A 10 11.35 -1.03 -4.99
N ILE A 11 11.36 -0.19 -3.95
CA ILE A 11 10.15 0.48 -3.47
C ILE A 11 9.75 1.57 -4.46
N ILE A 12 8.48 1.55 -4.88
CA ILE A 12 7.92 2.51 -5.82
C ILE A 12 7.21 3.64 -5.08
N CYS A 13 6.35 3.29 -4.13
CA CYS A 13 5.63 4.29 -3.34
C CYS A 13 5.29 3.76 -1.95
N LEU A 14 5.10 4.70 -1.03
CA LEU A 14 4.69 4.45 0.34
C LEU A 14 3.34 5.12 0.59
N ASN A 15 2.51 4.51 1.42
CA ASN A 15 1.25 5.10 1.87
C ASN A 15 1.40 5.61 3.30
N ARG A 16 1.93 6.82 3.44
CA ARG A 16 2.13 7.45 4.76
C ARG A 16 0.82 7.84 5.44
N LYS A 17 -0.19 8.17 4.64
CA LYS A 17 -1.53 8.51 5.13
C LYS A 17 -2.16 7.32 5.87
N ALA A 18 -2.00 6.10 5.38
CA ALA A 18 -2.53 4.91 6.03
C ALA A 18 -1.95 4.71 7.43
N SER A 19 -0.66 4.90 7.62
CA SER A 19 -0.03 4.76 8.94
C SER A 19 -0.47 5.84 9.92
N PHE A 20 -0.92 7.00 9.43
CA PHE A 20 -1.50 8.06 10.25
C PHE A 20 -2.96 7.77 10.62
N ASP A 21 -3.76 7.27 9.66
CA ASP A 21 -5.20 7.08 9.80
C ASP A 21 -5.59 5.75 10.47
N TYR A 22 -4.73 4.74 10.43
CA TYR A 22 -5.06 3.38 10.84
C TYR A 22 -4.05 2.76 11.78
N PHE A 23 -4.55 1.91 12.68
CA PHE A 23 -3.74 0.92 13.39
C PHE A 23 -3.64 -0.35 12.54
N PHE A 24 -2.43 -0.86 12.33
CA PHE A 24 -2.21 -2.09 11.56
C PHE A 24 -2.10 -3.30 12.50
N GLU A 25 -2.85 -4.35 12.22
CA GLU A 25 -2.73 -5.60 12.96
C GLU A 25 -1.77 -6.56 12.26
N ASP A 26 -1.87 -6.68 10.95
CA ASP A 26 -1.12 -7.68 10.18
C ASP A 26 -0.74 -7.10 8.82
N LEU A 27 0.44 -7.49 8.34
CA LEU A 27 0.97 -7.08 7.04
C LEU A 27 1.13 -8.31 6.15
N ILE A 28 0.64 -8.23 4.93
CA ILE A 28 0.67 -9.33 3.96
C ILE A 28 1.18 -8.82 2.62
N GLU A 29 2.13 -9.56 2.02
CA GLU A 29 2.57 -9.29 0.65
C GLU A 29 1.60 -9.95 -0.34
N ALA A 30 1.11 -9.18 -1.31
CA ALA A 30 0.27 -9.66 -2.39
C ALA A 30 0.88 -9.34 -3.74
N GLY A 31 0.61 -10.18 -4.74
CA GLY A 31 0.82 -9.80 -6.12
C GLY A 31 -0.29 -8.87 -6.58
N ILE A 32 -0.05 -8.11 -7.62
CA ILE A 32 -1.06 -7.24 -8.23
C ILE A 32 -1.09 -7.46 -9.74
N VAL A 33 -2.28 -7.64 -10.29
CA VAL A 33 -2.47 -7.82 -11.73
C VAL A 33 -2.51 -6.45 -12.40
N LEU A 34 -1.55 -6.19 -13.28
CA LEU A 34 -1.42 -4.94 -14.02
C LEU A 34 -1.35 -5.18 -15.52
N ASN A 35 -1.97 -4.29 -16.29
CA ASN A 35 -1.81 -4.24 -17.75
C ASN A 35 -0.42 -3.74 -18.13
N GLY A 36 -0.01 -3.91 -19.39
CA GLY A 36 1.27 -3.40 -19.87
C GLY A 36 1.45 -1.90 -19.68
N SER A 37 0.43 -1.10 -20.00
CA SER A 37 0.47 0.35 -19.80
C SER A 37 0.54 0.75 -18.32
N GLU A 38 -0.12 -0.01 -17.45
CA GLU A 38 -0.06 0.20 -15.99
C GLU A 38 1.33 -0.09 -15.44
N ILE A 39 1.95 -1.20 -15.85
CA ILE A 39 3.30 -1.57 -15.42
C ILE A 39 4.31 -0.50 -15.82
N LYS A 40 4.23 0.01 -17.03
CA LYS A 40 5.12 1.07 -17.53
C LYS A 40 4.97 2.35 -16.71
N SER A 41 3.74 2.73 -16.40
CA SER A 41 3.45 3.89 -15.58
C SER A 41 3.95 3.73 -14.14
N VAL A 42 3.77 2.55 -13.55
CA VAL A 42 4.26 2.21 -12.21
C VAL A 42 5.79 2.25 -12.16
N ARG A 43 6.48 1.76 -13.20
CA ARG A 43 7.94 1.84 -13.29
C ARG A 43 8.45 3.28 -13.30
N GLU A 44 7.68 4.20 -13.84
CA GLU A 44 7.97 5.65 -13.81
C GLU A 44 7.57 6.31 -12.48
N GLY A 45 7.04 5.55 -11.53
CA GLY A 45 6.61 6.06 -10.24
C GLY A 45 5.29 6.83 -10.26
N LYS A 46 4.51 6.71 -11.34
CA LYS A 46 3.25 7.45 -11.52
C LYS A 46 2.06 6.69 -10.93
N ILE A 47 2.14 6.39 -9.65
CA ILE A 47 1.10 5.68 -8.90
C ILE A 47 0.86 6.35 -7.56
N ASN A 48 -0.40 6.39 -7.15
CA ASN A 48 -0.83 6.88 -5.83
C ASN A 48 -1.77 5.86 -5.19
N ILE A 49 -1.43 5.42 -3.99
CA ILE A 49 -2.22 4.45 -3.22
C ILE A 49 -2.77 5.04 -1.91
N ALA A 50 -2.65 6.35 -1.70
CA ALA A 50 -3.02 7.00 -0.44
C ALA A 50 -4.50 6.82 -0.07
N ASP A 51 -5.38 6.81 -1.05
CA ASP A 51 -6.83 6.66 -0.85
C ASP A 51 -7.33 5.27 -1.25
N ALA A 52 -6.42 4.35 -1.54
CA ALA A 52 -6.77 3.00 -1.96
C ALA A 52 -7.14 2.11 -0.78
N TYR A 53 -8.02 1.18 -1.04
CA TYR A 53 -8.42 0.13 -0.09
C TYR A 53 -8.76 -1.13 -0.87
N ALA A 54 -8.79 -2.27 -0.18
CA ALA A 54 -9.13 -3.53 -0.82
C ALA A 54 -10.45 -4.06 -0.28
N VAL A 55 -11.22 -4.69 -1.17
CA VAL A 55 -12.52 -5.30 -0.85
C VAL A 55 -12.59 -6.71 -1.43
N GLU A 56 -13.52 -7.48 -0.92
CA GLU A 56 -13.84 -8.81 -1.48
C GLU A 56 -14.84 -8.65 -2.62
N LYS A 57 -14.56 -9.30 -3.75
CA LYS A 57 -15.48 -9.44 -4.87
C LYS A 57 -15.40 -10.87 -5.41
N ASN A 58 -16.51 -11.61 -5.38
CA ASN A 58 -16.59 -12.97 -5.90
C ASN A 58 -15.49 -13.90 -5.36
N GLY A 59 -15.20 -13.80 -4.06
CA GLY A 59 -14.18 -14.62 -3.42
C GLY A 59 -12.75 -14.20 -3.67
N GLU A 60 -12.54 -13.04 -4.29
CA GLU A 60 -11.22 -12.48 -4.58
C GLU A 60 -11.04 -11.14 -3.87
N ILE A 61 -9.79 -10.75 -3.66
CA ILE A 61 -9.46 -9.44 -3.08
C ILE A 61 -9.07 -8.50 -4.22
N VAL A 62 -9.74 -7.35 -4.26
CA VAL A 62 -9.58 -6.35 -5.32
C VAL A 62 -9.20 -5.00 -4.71
N LEU A 63 -8.17 -4.38 -5.25
CA LEU A 63 -7.74 -3.03 -4.85
C LEU A 63 -8.59 -1.99 -5.57
N ILE A 64 -9.20 -1.10 -4.80
CA ILE A 64 -10.08 -0.05 -5.30
C ILE A 64 -9.46 1.31 -5.00
N ASN A 65 -9.71 2.26 -5.87
CA ASN A 65 -9.33 3.66 -5.70
C ASN A 65 -7.81 3.91 -5.67
N SER A 66 -7.02 2.98 -6.21
CA SER A 66 -5.63 3.27 -6.54
C SER A 66 -5.58 4.06 -7.85
N HIS A 67 -4.68 5.01 -7.96
CA HIS A 67 -4.51 5.83 -9.14
C HIS A 67 -3.20 5.49 -9.83
N ILE A 68 -3.27 5.02 -11.06
CA ILE A 68 -2.10 4.79 -11.94
C ILE A 68 -2.28 5.67 -13.16
N ALA A 69 -1.40 6.63 -13.37
CA ALA A 69 -1.48 7.57 -14.48
C ALA A 69 -1.46 6.84 -15.83
N ARG A 70 -2.16 7.38 -16.81
CA ARG A 70 -2.09 6.86 -18.18
C ARG A 70 -0.68 6.93 -18.71
N TYR A 71 -0.27 5.93 -19.45
CA TYR A 71 1.04 5.89 -20.08
C TYR A 71 0.97 6.66 -21.40
N LYS A 72 1.63 7.81 -21.45
CA LYS A 72 1.53 8.77 -22.56
C LYS A 72 1.98 8.18 -23.92
N GLN A 73 2.90 7.21 -23.90
CA GLN A 73 3.43 6.56 -25.09
C GLN A 73 2.57 5.39 -25.58
N ALA A 74 1.53 5.01 -24.87
CA ALA A 74 0.63 3.96 -25.34
C ALA A 74 -0.28 4.52 -26.44
N SER A 75 -0.13 3.98 -27.66
CA SER A 75 -0.78 4.54 -28.85
C SER A 75 -2.23 4.11 -29.05
N ILE A 76 -2.61 2.88 -28.63
CA ILE A 76 -3.92 2.30 -28.98
C ILE A 76 -4.71 1.87 -27.76
N SER A 77 -4.06 1.32 -26.76
CA SER A 77 -4.72 0.75 -25.58
C SER A 77 -4.11 1.29 -24.30
N ASN A 78 -4.85 2.12 -23.62
CA ASN A 78 -4.47 2.64 -22.32
C ASN A 78 -5.49 2.22 -21.27
N HIS A 79 -5.06 2.17 -20.02
CA HIS A 79 -5.92 1.84 -18.88
C HIS A 79 -6.67 3.07 -18.37
N ASN A 80 -7.75 2.83 -17.63
CA ASN A 80 -8.38 3.87 -16.82
C ASN A 80 -7.55 4.04 -15.53
N PRO A 81 -7.16 5.27 -15.14
CA PRO A 81 -6.31 5.49 -13.96
C PRO A 81 -6.84 4.89 -12.67
N THR A 82 -8.15 4.81 -12.49
CA THR A 82 -8.79 4.31 -11.27
C THR A 82 -9.43 2.93 -11.43
N ASP A 83 -9.02 2.16 -12.41
CA ASP A 83 -9.50 0.78 -12.59
C ASP A 83 -9.26 -0.05 -11.34
N GLU A 84 -10.18 -0.98 -11.09
CA GLU A 84 -10.02 -2.00 -10.06
C GLU A 84 -8.90 -2.96 -10.44
N ARG A 85 -8.09 -3.35 -9.47
CA ARG A 85 -6.96 -4.25 -9.71
C ARG A 85 -7.01 -5.44 -8.78
N LYS A 86 -6.97 -6.62 -9.37
CA LYS A 86 -6.99 -7.87 -8.62
C LYS A 86 -5.68 -8.07 -7.88
N LEU A 87 -5.77 -8.45 -6.61
CA LEU A 87 -4.63 -8.85 -5.80
C LEU A 87 -4.47 -10.38 -5.84
N LEU A 88 -3.24 -10.83 -5.96
CA LEU A 88 -2.91 -12.26 -6.02
C LEU A 88 -2.47 -12.71 -4.62
N LEU A 89 -3.34 -13.50 -4.01
CA LEU A 89 -3.15 -14.06 -2.68
C LEU A 89 -3.53 -15.55 -2.72
N ASN A 90 -2.95 -16.35 -1.84
CA ASN A 90 -3.39 -17.72 -1.73
C ASN A 90 -4.77 -17.79 -1.02
N LYS A 91 -5.46 -18.92 -1.19
CA LYS A 91 -6.82 -19.07 -0.69
C LYS A 91 -6.92 -18.92 0.83
N ARG A 92 -5.92 -19.39 1.57
CA ARG A 92 -5.86 -19.25 3.02
C ARG A 92 -5.79 -17.80 3.46
N GLU A 93 -4.96 -17.00 2.78
CA GLU A 93 -4.84 -15.57 3.03
C GLU A 93 -6.13 -14.84 2.70
N ILE A 94 -6.76 -15.15 1.56
CA ILE A 94 -8.06 -14.57 1.16
C ILE A 94 -9.13 -14.84 2.22
N ASN A 95 -9.24 -16.10 2.66
CA ASN A 95 -10.24 -16.49 3.65
C ASN A 95 -10.02 -15.79 5.00
N LYS A 96 -8.76 -15.66 5.43
CA LYS A 96 -8.39 -14.92 6.64
C LYS A 96 -8.81 -13.46 6.55
N LEU A 97 -8.51 -12.79 5.43
CA LEU A 97 -8.84 -11.39 5.21
C LEU A 97 -10.34 -11.16 5.18
N ILE A 98 -11.09 -12.01 4.48
CA ILE A 98 -12.54 -11.92 4.40
C ILE A 98 -13.16 -12.08 5.81
N GLY A 99 -12.70 -13.07 6.58
CA GLY A 99 -13.17 -13.29 7.94
C GLY A 99 -12.93 -12.09 8.85
N LYS A 100 -11.74 -11.49 8.78
CA LYS A 100 -11.40 -10.31 9.58
C LYS A 100 -12.23 -9.08 9.19
N MET A 101 -12.48 -8.89 7.90
CA MET A 101 -13.35 -7.79 7.45
C MET A 101 -14.79 -7.94 7.91
N GLN A 102 -15.36 -9.13 7.75
CA GLN A 102 -16.77 -9.37 8.03
C GLN A 102 -17.08 -9.48 9.54
N ARG A 103 -16.22 -10.15 10.30
CA ARG A 103 -16.46 -10.40 11.72
C ARG A 103 -15.92 -9.31 12.63
N ASP A 104 -14.75 -8.81 12.34
CA ASP A 104 -14.02 -7.91 13.25
C ASP A 104 -13.97 -6.45 12.75
N GLY A 105 -14.59 -6.17 11.61
CA GLY A 105 -14.70 -4.81 11.09
C GLY A 105 -13.39 -4.18 10.61
N PHE A 106 -12.39 -5.00 10.24
CA PHE A 106 -11.15 -4.50 9.67
C PHE A 106 -11.33 -4.00 8.25
N THR A 107 -10.54 -3.02 7.87
CA THR A 107 -10.37 -2.57 6.50
C THR A 107 -9.01 -3.05 6.00
N ILE A 108 -8.90 -3.35 4.71
CA ILE A 108 -7.62 -3.69 4.10
C ILE A 108 -7.12 -2.47 3.34
N VAL A 109 -5.92 -1.98 3.71
CA VAL A 109 -5.31 -0.82 3.06
C VAL A 109 -3.91 -1.17 2.57
N PRO A 110 -3.48 -0.64 1.41
CA PRO A 110 -2.10 -0.83 0.96
C PRO A 110 -1.17 0.09 1.74
N THR A 111 0.00 -0.40 2.11
CA THR A 111 1.01 0.35 2.84
C THR A 111 2.16 0.80 1.95
N LYS A 112 2.54 -0.04 0.99
CA LYS A 112 3.59 0.28 0.03
C LYS A 112 3.46 -0.61 -1.21
N MET A 113 4.02 -0.13 -2.30
CA MET A 113 4.15 -0.90 -3.53
C MET A 113 5.61 -0.95 -3.95
N TYR A 114 6.05 -2.09 -4.47
CA TYR A 114 7.44 -2.31 -4.82
C TYR A 114 7.55 -3.37 -5.92
N PHE A 115 8.71 -3.36 -6.61
CA PHE A 115 9.11 -4.46 -7.46
C PHE A 115 10.03 -5.40 -6.68
N LYS A 116 9.74 -6.68 -6.75
CA LYS A 116 10.57 -7.73 -6.15
C LYS A 116 10.93 -8.73 -7.23
N ASN A 117 12.22 -8.80 -7.58
CA ASN A 117 12.70 -9.63 -8.69
C ASN A 117 11.95 -9.37 -9.99
N GLY A 118 11.69 -8.10 -10.31
CA GLY A 118 10.99 -7.67 -11.51
C GLY A 118 9.47 -7.81 -11.49
N LYS A 119 8.88 -8.33 -10.41
CA LYS A 119 7.43 -8.51 -10.28
C LYS A 119 6.83 -7.42 -9.38
N ALA A 120 5.71 -6.84 -9.82
CA ALA A 120 4.98 -5.86 -9.02
C ALA A 120 4.33 -6.55 -7.82
N LYS A 121 4.63 -6.04 -6.63
CA LYS A 121 4.09 -6.51 -5.35
C LYS A 121 3.52 -5.34 -4.57
N ILE A 122 2.53 -5.63 -3.77
CA ILE A 122 1.92 -4.64 -2.88
C ILE A 122 1.83 -5.23 -1.46
N GLU A 123 2.23 -4.45 -0.49
CA GLU A 123 2.02 -4.82 0.92
C GLU A 123 0.68 -4.25 1.36
N ILE A 124 -0.17 -5.11 1.89
CA ILE A 124 -1.47 -4.72 2.43
C ILE A 124 -1.51 -4.97 3.93
N ALA A 125 -2.31 -4.19 4.63
CA ALA A 125 -2.47 -4.29 6.07
C ALA A 125 -3.93 -4.49 6.45
N LEU A 126 -4.18 -5.37 7.43
CA LEU A 126 -5.42 -5.36 8.18
C LEU A 126 -5.39 -4.16 9.12
N ALA A 127 -6.33 -3.25 8.96
CA ALA A 127 -6.29 -1.96 9.59
C ALA A 127 -7.61 -1.58 10.27
N LYS A 128 -7.49 -0.89 11.40
CA LYS A 128 -8.63 -0.24 12.06
C LYS A 128 -8.41 1.26 12.09
N GLY A 129 -9.45 2.03 11.77
CA GLY A 129 -9.39 3.47 11.80
C GLY A 129 -9.06 4.01 13.19
N LYS A 130 -8.12 4.96 13.25
CA LYS A 130 -7.80 5.66 14.48
C LYS A 130 -8.89 6.67 14.80
N LYS A 131 -9.23 6.79 16.09
CA LYS A 131 -10.09 7.87 16.57
C LYS A 131 -9.35 9.20 16.49
N HIS A 132 -10.08 10.29 16.51
CA HIS A 132 -9.51 11.61 16.33
C HIS A 132 -8.40 11.94 17.36
N TYR A 133 -8.54 11.53 18.60
CA TYR A 133 -7.53 11.75 19.64
C TYR A 133 -6.26 10.90 19.39
N ASP A 134 -6.40 9.70 18.83
CA ASP A 134 -5.27 8.84 18.47
C ASP A 134 -4.43 9.46 17.33
N LYS A 135 -5.08 10.10 16.37
CA LYS A 135 -4.41 10.81 15.30
C LYS A 135 -3.62 12.01 15.81
N ARG A 136 -4.18 12.75 16.77
CA ARG A 136 -3.49 13.86 17.42
C ARG A 136 -2.25 13.40 18.17
N ALA A 137 -2.34 12.30 18.91
CA ALA A 137 -1.21 11.72 19.63
C ALA A 137 -0.10 11.28 18.65
N THR A 138 -0.43 10.62 17.56
CA THR A 138 0.51 10.20 16.52
C THR A 138 1.25 11.40 15.91
N LYS A 139 0.53 12.48 15.60
CA LYS A 139 1.11 13.70 15.06
C LYS A 139 2.07 14.36 16.07
N LYS A 140 1.68 14.41 17.32
CA LYS A 140 2.50 14.97 18.41
C LYS A 140 3.81 14.21 18.57
N ASP A 141 3.76 12.87 18.55
CA ASP A 141 4.94 12.03 18.63
C ASP A 141 5.87 12.21 17.43
N ARG A 142 5.34 12.32 16.22
CA ARG A 142 6.14 12.59 15.01
C ARG A 142 6.84 13.94 15.10
N ASP A 143 6.14 14.97 15.53
CA ASP A 143 6.68 16.32 15.68
C ASP A 143 7.77 16.35 16.73
N TRP A 144 7.54 15.72 17.88
CA TRP A 144 8.53 15.57 18.94
C TRP A 144 9.80 14.87 18.46
N ASN A 145 9.67 13.73 17.78
CA ASN A 145 10.81 12.97 17.26
C ASN A 145 11.60 13.78 16.22
N ARG A 146 10.93 14.54 15.38
CA ARG A 146 11.56 15.41 14.40
C ARG A 146 12.35 16.53 15.07
N ASP A 147 11.77 17.18 16.05
CA ASP A 147 12.42 18.28 16.79
C ASP A 147 13.62 17.77 17.59
N LYS A 148 13.48 16.63 18.22
CA LYS A 148 14.58 15.94 18.92
C LYS A 148 15.74 15.64 17.97
N ALA A 149 15.46 15.13 16.79
CA ALA A 149 16.48 14.85 15.78
C ALA A 149 17.22 16.12 15.31
N ARG A 150 16.48 17.22 15.15
CA ARG A 150 17.07 18.53 14.82
C ARG A 150 17.98 19.05 15.93
N TYR A 151 17.56 18.91 17.16
CA TYR A 151 18.33 19.34 18.33
C TYR A 151 19.66 18.56 18.43
N ILE A 152 19.63 17.26 18.24
CA ILE A 152 20.82 16.40 18.25
C ILE A 152 21.80 16.80 17.13
N ARG A 153 21.29 17.12 15.92
CA ARG A 153 22.12 17.56 14.80
C ARG A 153 22.83 18.89 15.06
N LYS A 154 22.18 19.80 15.80
CA LYS A 154 22.77 21.11 16.13
C LYS A 154 23.82 21.05 17.21
N SER A 155 23.79 20.03 18.07
CA SER A 155 24.73 19.88 19.18
C SER A 155 25.94 19.01 18.88
N SER A 156 26.05 18.47 17.67
CA SER A 156 27.20 17.67 17.24
C SER A 156 28.19 18.44 16.35
#